data_0a430fd37f285535db9107ed2d7a00de
#
_entry.id   0a430fd37f285535db9107ed2d7a00de
#
_cell.length_a   1.000
_cell.length_b   1.000
_cell.length_c   1.000
_cell.angle_alpha   90.00
_cell.angle_beta   90.00
_cell.angle_gamma   90.00
#
_symmetry.space_group_name_H-M   'P 1'
#
loop_
_entity.id
_entity.type
_entity.pdbx_description
1 polymer ?
#
loop_
_entity_poly.entity_id
_entity_poly.type
_entity_poly.pdbx_seq_one_letter_code
_entity_poly.pdbx_strand_id
1 'polypeptide(L)'
;MNMRIQRIATSELSPSSTVFQSSYWAGVKQHSGWKGYAFSVEMESSAFTLLVLVKRMAPFCSLAYIPFGPPLSLLKLSQVGVFLEDLAKQIRKLLPKGVFALRYDLPFEEVNDQNVMTFHTRRLRTLEQSVQPEGTVRIDLRWGYNAVTLGYRERAKRALRKAEQAFQVRVHEGDEASFLAWYDVYLETARRDGFSPRSKKYLRSLMMLSPDESVFTSQLLLAYEGKKIVGGIIVLFSPSEAIYLYGASLRFDGISCSYLLQDSAIRMACERKCGIYDLYGIPGPRGRASHLAGLEIFKRSFGGQPYYRSPSTDYLYNRLTWHCYRFFETVRFRSRRGIKSQAEALPSS
;
A
#
# COMPACT_ATOMS: atom_id res chain seq x y z
N MET A 1 -25.71 15.11 -2.15
CA MET A 1 -24.97 15.78 -3.22
C MET A 1 -25.48 15.29 -4.57
N ASN A 2 -25.64 16.19 -5.55
CA ASN A 2 -26.02 15.78 -6.89
C ASN A 2 -24.76 15.21 -7.58
N MET A 3 -24.75 13.87 -7.83
CA MET A 3 -23.64 13.23 -8.54
C MET A 3 -24.21 12.22 -9.55
N ARG A 4 -23.59 12.14 -10.71
CA ARG A 4 -23.90 11.16 -11.75
C ARG A 4 -22.80 10.12 -11.78
N ILE A 5 -23.17 8.85 -11.66
CA ILE A 5 -22.21 7.74 -11.67
C ILE A 5 -22.54 6.82 -12.82
N GLN A 6 -21.56 6.54 -13.64
CA GLN A 6 -21.64 5.63 -14.76
C GLN A 6 -20.57 4.55 -14.65
N ARG A 7 -20.88 3.33 -15.05
CA ARG A 7 -19.91 2.26 -15.16
C ARG A 7 -19.11 2.44 -16.45
N ILE A 8 -17.80 2.35 -16.34
CA ILE A 8 -16.85 2.40 -17.46
C ILE A 8 -15.99 1.13 -17.49
N ALA A 9 -15.20 0.93 -18.55
CA ALA A 9 -14.19 -0.12 -18.56
C ALA A 9 -13.03 0.22 -17.63
N THR A 10 -12.34 -0.78 -17.08
CA THR A 10 -11.17 -0.54 -16.20
C THR A 10 -10.02 0.13 -16.94
N SER A 11 -9.93 -0.05 -18.26
CA SER A 11 -8.97 0.63 -19.14
C SER A 11 -9.23 2.14 -19.29
N GLU A 12 -10.43 2.61 -18.96
CA GLU A 12 -10.82 4.03 -19.02
C GLU A 12 -10.58 4.76 -17.68
N LEU A 13 -10.00 4.06 -16.69
CA LEU A 13 -9.56 4.74 -15.45
C LEU A 13 -8.50 5.77 -15.79
N SER A 14 -8.77 7.03 -15.47
CA SER A 14 -7.80 8.11 -15.67
C SER A 14 -6.50 7.81 -14.92
N PRO A 15 -5.34 8.22 -15.43
CA PRO A 15 -4.10 8.21 -14.67
C PRO A 15 -4.31 9.01 -13.39
N SER A 16 -4.55 8.32 -12.29
CA SER A 16 -4.80 8.96 -11.01
C SER A 16 -3.47 9.29 -10.33
N SER A 17 -3.53 10.12 -9.30
CA SER A 17 -2.37 10.42 -8.45
C SER A 17 -1.81 9.17 -7.75
N THR A 18 -2.55 8.07 -7.72
CA THR A 18 -2.10 6.83 -7.07
C THR A 18 -2.29 5.59 -7.94
N VAL A 19 -1.26 4.74 -7.96
CA VAL A 19 -1.30 3.44 -8.64
C VAL A 19 -2.45 2.54 -8.16
N PHE A 20 -2.90 2.72 -6.93
CA PHE A 20 -3.96 1.90 -6.33
C PHE A 20 -5.35 2.15 -6.93
N GLN A 21 -5.53 3.24 -7.68
CA GLN A 21 -6.76 3.58 -8.40
C GLN A 21 -6.61 3.41 -9.93
N SER A 22 -5.84 2.43 -10.38
CA SER A 22 -5.50 2.21 -11.79
C SER A 22 -5.99 0.85 -12.32
N SER A 23 -6.01 0.73 -13.66
CA SER A 23 -6.23 -0.54 -14.38
C SER A 23 -5.16 -1.58 -14.04
N TYR A 24 -3.90 -1.15 -13.89
CA TYR A 24 -2.79 -1.99 -13.44
C TYR A 24 -3.11 -2.66 -12.10
N TRP A 25 -3.54 -1.86 -11.10
CA TRP A 25 -3.87 -2.41 -9.78
C TRP A 25 -5.08 -3.35 -9.80
N ALA A 26 -6.08 -3.06 -10.63
CA ALA A 26 -7.20 -3.97 -10.85
C ALA A 26 -6.72 -5.34 -11.36
N GLY A 27 -5.79 -5.36 -12.32
CA GLY A 27 -5.16 -6.57 -12.85
C GLY A 27 -4.37 -7.33 -11.78
N VAL A 28 -3.50 -6.65 -11.01
CA VAL A 28 -2.76 -7.25 -9.88
C VAL A 28 -3.72 -7.89 -8.87
N LYS A 29 -4.80 -7.21 -8.53
CA LYS A 29 -5.78 -7.69 -7.53
C LYS A 29 -6.61 -8.86 -8.02
N GLN A 30 -6.80 -9.02 -9.33
CA GLN A 30 -7.49 -10.16 -9.92
C GLN A 30 -6.80 -11.49 -9.54
N HIS A 31 -5.47 -11.53 -9.47
CA HIS A 31 -4.72 -12.70 -9.04
C HIS A 31 -4.93 -13.07 -7.56
N SER A 32 -5.53 -12.19 -6.79
CA SER A 32 -5.91 -12.41 -5.39
C SER A 32 -7.43 -12.62 -5.21
N GLY A 33 -8.16 -12.88 -6.31
CA GLY A 33 -9.59 -13.15 -6.31
C GLY A 33 -10.48 -11.90 -6.16
N TRP A 34 -9.95 -10.71 -6.43
CA TRP A 34 -10.73 -9.49 -6.54
C TRP A 34 -11.13 -9.24 -8.00
N LYS A 35 -12.31 -8.70 -8.22
CA LYS A 35 -12.77 -8.23 -9.54
C LYS A 35 -12.85 -6.71 -9.52
N GLY A 36 -12.20 -6.06 -10.48
CA GLY A 36 -12.25 -4.61 -10.67
C GLY A 36 -13.55 -4.15 -11.32
N TYR A 37 -14.09 -3.06 -10.83
CA TYR A 37 -15.20 -2.30 -11.41
C TYR A 37 -14.78 -0.84 -11.45
N ALA A 38 -14.89 -0.20 -12.61
CA ALA A 38 -14.52 1.19 -12.77
C ALA A 38 -15.76 2.05 -12.99
N PHE A 39 -15.72 3.26 -12.47
CA PHE A 39 -16.81 4.23 -12.54
C PHE A 39 -16.28 5.60 -12.88
N SER A 40 -17.01 6.33 -13.72
CA SER A 40 -16.93 7.78 -13.83
C SER A 40 -17.90 8.39 -12.83
N VAL A 41 -17.41 9.35 -12.06
CA VAL A 41 -18.18 10.10 -11.06
C VAL A 41 -18.12 11.57 -11.44
N GLU A 42 -19.25 12.14 -11.84
CA GLU A 42 -19.41 13.55 -12.17
C GLU A 42 -20.17 14.26 -11.04
N MET A 43 -19.63 15.38 -10.60
CA MET A 43 -20.25 16.31 -9.64
C MET A 43 -20.39 17.69 -10.30
N GLU A 44 -21.12 18.61 -9.70
CA GLU A 44 -21.39 19.94 -10.28
C GLU A 44 -20.11 20.71 -10.72
N SER A 45 -19.01 20.56 -10.00
CA SER A 45 -17.75 21.30 -10.23
C SER A 45 -16.54 20.42 -10.56
N SER A 46 -16.69 19.10 -10.63
CA SER A 46 -15.55 18.19 -10.80
C SER A 46 -15.97 16.82 -11.28
N ALA A 47 -15.03 16.11 -11.89
CA ALA A 47 -15.21 14.72 -12.29
C ALA A 47 -13.95 13.92 -11.95
N PHE A 48 -14.11 12.64 -11.64
CA PHE A 48 -13.01 11.69 -11.42
C PHE A 48 -13.43 10.28 -11.79
N THR A 49 -12.45 9.41 -11.98
CA THR A 49 -12.69 7.98 -12.12
C THR A 49 -12.39 7.25 -10.82
N LEU A 50 -13.07 6.12 -10.59
CA LEU A 50 -12.99 5.38 -9.34
C LEU A 50 -12.91 3.89 -9.59
N LEU A 51 -11.87 3.24 -9.05
CA LEU A 51 -11.75 1.79 -9.00
C LEU A 51 -12.42 1.24 -7.74
N VAL A 52 -13.34 0.31 -7.92
CA VAL A 52 -13.93 -0.49 -6.84
C VAL A 52 -13.56 -1.95 -7.06
N LEU A 53 -12.90 -2.54 -6.09
CA LEU A 53 -12.54 -3.95 -6.07
C LEU A 53 -13.62 -4.73 -5.32
N VAL A 54 -14.16 -5.80 -5.93
CA VAL A 54 -15.16 -6.65 -5.27
C VAL A 54 -14.60 -8.05 -5.11
N LYS A 55 -14.69 -8.58 -3.89
CA LYS A 55 -14.29 -9.95 -3.56
C LYS A 55 -15.41 -10.72 -2.91
N ARG A 56 -15.63 -11.94 -3.41
CA ARG A 56 -16.55 -12.90 -2.76
C ARG A 56 -15.92 -13.43 -1.48
N MET A 57 -16.61 -13.26 -0.36
CA MET A 57 -16.14 -13.67 0.96
C MET A 57 -16.78 -14.99 1.40
N ALA A 58 -18.05 -15.22 0.98
CA ALA A 58 -18.82 -16.44 1.17
C ALA A 58 -19.86 -16.58 0.05
N PRO A 59 -20.59 -17.70 -0.09
CA PRO A 59 -21.74 -17.79 -1.00
C PRO A 59 -22.68 -16.60 -0.79
N PHE A 60 -23.01 -15.90 -1.89
CA PHE A 60 -23.90 -14.73 -1.89
C PHE A 60 -23.44 -13.51 -1.07
N CYS A 61 -22.24 -13.53 -0.50
CA CYS A 61 -21.68 -12.45 0.31
C CYS A 61 -20.38 -11.93 -0.31
N SER A 62 -20.36 -10.65 -0.69
CA SER A 62 -19.19 -9.98 -1.26
C SER A 62 -18.90 -8.67 -0.52
N LEU A 63 -17.62 -8.34 -0.41
CA LEU A 63 -17.12 -7.05 0.07
C LEU A 63 -16.66 -6.23 -1.13
N ALA A 64 -17.11 -4.98 -1.22
CA ALA A 64 -16.57 -3.98 -2.13
C ALA A 64 -15.51 -3.14 -1.39
N TYR A 65 -14.46 -2.72 -2.11
CA TYR A 65 -13.33 -2.02 -1.53
C TYR A 65 -12.79 -0.95 -2.47
N ILE A 66 -12.61 0.25 -1.97
CA ILE A 66 -12.00 1.38 -2.66
C ILE A 66 -10.63 1.64 -2.01
N PRO A 67 -9.52 1.27 -2.66
CA PRO A 67 -8.18 1.52 -2.15
C PRO A 67 -7.76 2.98 -2.43
N PHE A 68 -7.35 3.72 -1.40
CA PHE A 68 -6.82 5.10 -1.49
C PHE A 68 -7.70 6.04 -2.33
N GLY A 69 -9.00 5.97 -2.10
CA GLY A 69 -10.01 6.79 -2.78
C GLY A 69 -11.32 6.85 -1.99
N PRO A 70 -12.25 7.68 -2.43
CA PRO A 70 -12.17 8.66 -3.53
C PRO A 70 -11.22 9.83 -3.24
N PRO A 71 -10.88 10.68 -4.24
CA PRO A 71 -10.07 11.86 -4.01
C PRO A 71 -10.82 12.85 -3.11
N LEU A 72 -10.18 13.26 -1.99
CA LEU A 72 -10.79 14.15 -0.99
C LEU A 72 -10.48 15.62 -1.22
N SER A 73 -9.46 15.96 -2.03
CA SER A 73 -9.05 17.32 -2.36
C SER A 73 -10.16 18.17 -2.98
N LEU A 74 -11.22 17.52 -3.47
CA LEU A 74 -12.40 18.15 -4.07
C LEU A 74 -13.48 18.52 -3.03
N LEU A 75 -13.27 18.22 -1.74
CA LEU A 75 -14.29 18.29 -0.70
C LEU A 75 -13.80 19.08 0.52
N LYS A 76 -14.72 19.77 1.19
CA LYS A 76 -14.50 20.24 2.56
C LYS A 76 -14.58 19.06 3.53
N LEU A 77 -13.75 19.02 4.56
CA LEU A 77 -13.71 17.92 5.54
C LEU A 77 -15.09 17.62 6.15
N SER A 78 -15.89 18.65 6.44
CA SER A 78 -17.24 18.51 6.98
C SER A 78 -18.23 17.80 6.03
N GLN A 79 -17.93 17.73 4.75
CA GLN A 79 -18.80 17.15 3.73
C GLN A 79 -18.43 15.68 3.42
N VAL A 80 -17.24 15.22 3.84
CA VAL A 80 -16.71 13.90 3.47
C VAL A 80 -17.66 12.79 3.89
N GLY A 81 -18.18 12.78 5.12
CA GLY A 81 -19.08 11.72 5.59
C GLY A 81 -20.36 11.60 4.75
N VAL A 82 -20.99 12.75 4.44
CA VAL A 82 -22.21 12.78 3.60
C VAL A 82 -21.89 12.32 2.17
N PHE A 83 -20.77 12.76 1.63
CA PHE A 83 -20.31 12.35 0.31
C PHE A 83 -20.07 10.83 0.23
N LEU A 84 -19.36 10.23 1.20
CA LEU A 84 -19.12 8.77 1.24
C LEU A 84 -20.43 7.98 1.33
N GLU A 85 -21.41 8.45 2.11
CA GLU A 85 -22.72 7.81 2.17
C GLU A 85 -23.49 7.91 0.86
N ASP A 86 -23.49 9.06 0.20
CA ASP A 86 -24.21 9.26 -1.06
C ASP A 86 -23.55 8.50 -2.21
N LEU A 87 -22.22 8.50 -2.27
CA LEU A 87 -21.43 7.69 -3.21
C LEU A 87 -21.76 6.20 -3.05
N ALA A 88 -21.76 5.70 -1.80
CA ALA A 88 -22.08 4.30 -1.53
C ALA A 88 -23.51 3.94 -1.96
N LYS A 89 -24.50 4.78 -1.67
CA LYS A 89 -25.91 4.55 -2.05
C LYS A 89 -26.07 4.45 -3.57
N GLN A 90 -25.45 5.36 -4.31
CA GLN A 90 -25.56 5.40 -5.78
C GLN A 90 -24.80 4.25 -6.44
N ILE A 91 -23.56 4.00 -6.02
CA ILE A 91 -22.74 2.92 -6.57
C ILE A 91 -23.33 1.53 -6.31
N ARG A 92 -24.12 1.37 -5.24
CA ARG A 92 -24.77 0.09 -4.88
C ARG A 92 -25.57 -0.51 -6.01
N LYS A 93 -26.26 0.33 -6.81
CA LYS A 93 -27.10 -0.10 -7.93
C LYS A 93 -26.29 -0.68 -9.10
N LEU A 94 -25.02 -0.30 -9.17
CA LEU A 94 -24.08 -0.68 -10.25
C LEU A 94 -23.13 -1.83 -9.84
N LEU A 95 -23.14 -2.20 -8.55
CA LEU A 95 -22.35 -3.31 -8.01
C LEU A 95 -23.12 -4.63 -8.08
N PRO A 96 -22.42 -5.78 -8.09
CA PRO A 96 -23.06 -7.09 -8.07
C PRO A 96 -24.00 -7.27 -6.88
N LYS A 97 -25.01 -8.13 -7.06
CA LYS A 97 -25.86 -8.60 -5.93
C LYS A 97 -24.97 -9.25 -4.87
N GLY A 98 -25.42 -9.18 -3.60
CA GLY A 98 -24.68 -9.79 -2.48
C GLY A 98 -23.54 -8.96 -1.89
N VAL A 99 -23.25 -7.76 -2.41
CA VAL A 99 -22.30 -6.85 -1.75
C VAL A 99 -22.93 -6.32 -0.46
N PHE A 100 -22.38 -6.71 0.69
CA PHE A 100 -22.91 -6.37 2.02
C PHE A 100 -22.33 -5.08 2.61
N ALA A 101 -21.12 -4.68 2.17
CA ALA A 101 -20.48 -3.44 2.60
C ALA A 101 -19.57 -2.88 1.51
N LEU A 102 -19.35 -1.57 1.54
CA LEU A 102 -18.33 -0.87 0.77
C LEU A 102 -17.31 -0.30 1.73
N ARG A 103 -16.07 -0.81 1.65
CA ARG A 103 -14.93 -0.37 2.46
C ARG A 103 -14.16 0.73 1.74
N TYR A 104 -13.87 1.79 2.46
CA TYR A 104 -13.02 2.89 2.02
C TYR A 104 -11.69 2.84 2.76
N ASP A 105 -10.59 2.89 2.04
CA ASP A 105 -9.31 3.39 2.50
C ASP A 105 -9.08 4.75 1.86
N LEU A 106 -9.24 5.82 2.64
CA LEU A 106 -9.09 7.18 2.14
C LEU A 106 -7.61 7.47 1.82
N PRO A 107 -7.31 8.39 0.88
CA PRO A 107 -5.94 8.76 0.55
C PRO A 107 -5.20 9.36 1.75
N PHE A 108 -3.86 9.36 1.69
CA PHE A 108 -3.05 10.08 2.66
C PHE A 108 -3.21 11.59 2.46
N GLU A 109 -3.35 12.30 3.57
CA GLU A 109 -3.40 13.75 3.61
C GLU A 109 -2.16 14.31 4.30
N GLU A 110 -1.81 15.55 4.01
CA GLU A 110 -0.73 16.23 4.68
C GLU A 110 -1.07 16.44 6.16
N VAL A 111 -0.10 16.18 7.02
CA VAL A 111 -0.36 15.89 8.42
C VAL A 111 -0.83 17.06 9.25
N ASN A 112 -1.99 16.87 9.82
CA ASN A 112 -2.25 17.23 11.22
C ASN A 112 -3.00 16.07 11.84
N ASP A 113 -2.58 15.58 13.02
CA ASP A 113 -3.32 14.57 13.82
C ASP A 113 -4.80 14.96 14.00
N GLN A 114 -5.12 16.25 13.80
CA GLN A 114 -6.47 16.83 13.87
C GLN A 114 -7.36 16.48 12.67
N ASN A 115 -6.79 16.05 11.53
CA ASN A 115 -7.53 15.74 10.30
C ASN A 115 -7.92 14.26 10.16
N VAL A 116 -7.56 13.41 11.11
CA VAL A 116 -7.95 12.00 11.10
C VAL A 116 -9.45 11.87 11.38
N MET A 117 -10.21 11.63 10.32
CA MET A 117 -11.66 11.50 10.40
C MET A 117 -12.07 10.13 10.93
N THR A 118 -13.10 10.14 11.78
CA THR A 118 -13.77 8.92 12.24
C THR A 118 -15.28 9.06 12.03
N PHE A 119 -15.90 8.00 11.54
CA PHE A 119 -17.31 8.00 11.19
C PHE A 119 -18.06 6.92 11.99
N HIS A 120 -19.06 7.35 12.75
CA HIS A 120 -19.92 6.48 13.55
C HIS A 120 -21.40 6.83 13.34
N THR A 121 -21.83 6.87 12.06
CA THR A 121 -23.24 7.08 11.72
C THR A 121 -24.00 5.74 11.71
N ARG A 122 -25.30 5.79 11.39
CA ARG A 122 -26.07 4.56 11.23
C ARG A 122 -25.49 3.61 10.17
N ARG A 123 -24.83 4.14 9.14
CA ARG A 123 -24.33 3.40 7.97
C ARG A 123 -22.81 3.38 7.83
N LEU A 124 -22.11 4.42 8.25
CA LEU A 124 -20.65 4.49 8.22
C LEU A 124 -20.08 4.03 9.56
N ARG A 125 -19.08 3.15 9.49
CA ARG A 125 -18.36 2.60 10.64
C ARG A 125 -16.85 2.64 10.38
N THR A 126 -16.14 3.46 11.11
CA THR A 126 -14.67 3.42 11.16
C THR A 126 -14.25 2.13 11.84
N LEU A 127 -13.27 1.46 11.24
CA LEU A 127 -12.75 0.19 11.72
C LEU A 127 -11.63 0.40 12.73
N GLU A 128 -11.55 -0.51 13.71
CA GLU A 128 -10.42 -0.52 14.64
C GLU A 128 -9.10 -0.93 13.99
N GLN A 129 -9.16 -1.74 12.93
CA GLN A 129 -8.02 -2.23 12.19
C GLN A 129 -8.19 -1.92 10.71
N SER A 130 -7.26 -1.16 10.18
CA SER A 130 -7.22 -0.82 8.76
C SER A 130 -6.62 -1.94 7.93
N VAL A 131 -7.05 -2.04 6.66
CA VAL A 131 -6.52 -3.00 5.69
C VAL A 131 -5.12 -2.60 5.26
N GLN A 132 -4.93 -1.31 5.03
CA GLN A 132 -3.65 -0.71 4.66
C GLN A 132 -3.04 0.04 5.85
N PRO A 133 -1.73 0.29 5.88
CA PRO A 133 -1.10 1.12 6.89
C PRO A 133 -1.77 2.50 6.99
N GLU A 134 -1.92 3.01 8.20
CA GLU A 134 -2.50 4.33 8.46
C GLU A 134 -1.48 5.46 8.35
N GLY A 135 -0.19 5.12 8.30
CA GLY A 135 0.89 6.09 8.15
C GLY A 135 1.88 5.68 7.06
N THR A 136 2.51 6.65 6.45
CA THR A 136 3.65 6.51 5.54
C THR A 136 4.67 7.61 5.73
N VAL A 137 5.86 7.46 5.13
CA VAL A 137 6.86 8.53 5.01
C VAL A 137 7.03 8.85 3.53
N ARG A 138 6.87 10.14 3.16
CA ARG A 138 7.04 10.62 1.79
C ARG A 138 8.25 11.56 1.68
N ILE A 139 9.00 11.38 0.61
CA ILE A 139 10.14 12.21 0.25
C ILE A 139 9.76 13.00 -1.00
N ASP A 140 9.92 14.32 -0.95
CA ASP A 140 9.75 15.20 -2.10
C ASP A 140 10.97 15.06 -3.02
N LEU A 141 10.74 14.65 -4.26
CA LEU A 141 11.78 14.42 -5.26
C LEU A 141 11.93 15.57 -6.27
N ARG A 142 11.08 16.59 -6.21
CA ARG A 142 11.03 17.68 -7.21
C ARG A 142 12.36 18.43 -7.37
N TRP A 143 13.18 18.43 -6.35
CA TRP A 143 14.49 19.09 -6.33
C TRP A 143 15.65 18.21 -6.77
N GLY A 144 15.36 16.97 -7.17
CA GLY A 144 16.33 16.00 -7.67
C GLY A 144 17.13 15.28 -6.57
N TYR A 145 17.87 14.27 -6.98
CA TYR A 145 18.53 13.32 -6.08
C TYR A 145 19.54 14.00 -5.13
N ASN A 146 20.34 14.96 -5.62
CA ASN A 146 21.33 15.64 -4.79
C ASN A 146 20.69 16.40 -3.63
N ALA A 147 19.57 17.08 -3.86
CA ALA A 147 18.84 17.77 -2.81
C ALA A 147 18.24 16.80 -1.79
N VAL A 148 17.70 15.67 -2.26
CA VAL A 148 17.14 14.62 -1.40
C VAL A 148 18.20 14.05 -0.47
N THR A 149 19.39 13.74 -0.96
CA THR A 149 20.48 13.15 -0.15
C THR A 149 21.03 14.09 0.92
N LEU A 150 20.96 15.42 0.71
CA LEU A 150 21.28 16.40 1.76
C LEU A 150 20.35 16.24 2.97
N GLY A 151 19.08 15.88 2.75
CA GLY A 151 18.08 15.63 3.80
C GLY A 151 18.25 14.30 4.55
N TYR A 152 19.13 13.41 4.12
CA TYR A 152 19.39 12.16 4.82
C TYR A 152 19.97 12.41 6.20
N ARG A 153 19.45 11.73 7.21
CA ARG A 153 20.01 11.78 8.58
C ARG A 153 21.36 11.06 8.62
N GLU A 154 22.20 11.46 9.56
CA GLU A 154 23.55 10.89 9.72
C GLU A 154 23.57 9.37 9.87
N ARG A 155 22.51 8.80 10.47
CA ARG A 155 22.34 7.34 10.54
C ARG A 155 22.25 6.72 9.15
N ALA A 156 21.45 7.29 8.24
CA ALA A 156 21.32 6.77 6.87
C ALA A 156 22.61 6.96 6.09
N LYS A 157 23.25 8.13 6.16
CA LYS A 157 24.53 8.41 5.49
C LYS A 157 25.64 7.43 5.91
N ARG A 158 25.74 7.13 7.22
CA ARG A 158 26.73 6.17 7.72
C ARG A 158 26.43 4.73 7.29
N ALA A 159 25.15 4.33 7.35
CA ALA A 159 24.72 3.00 6.95
C ALA A 159 24.89 2.78 5.44
N LEU A 160 24.59 3.80 4.62
CA LEU A 160 24.76 3.78 3.17
C LEU A 160 26.22 3.57 2.79
N ARG A 161 27.16 4.38 3.34
CA ARG A 161 28.60 4.22 3.08
C ARG A 161 29.11 2.82 3.40
N LYS A 162 28.65 2.19 4.48
CA LYS A 162 29.01 0.80 4.81
C LYS A 162 28.41 -0.20 3.80
N ALA A 163 27.15 0.03 3.41
CA ALA A 163 26.44 -0.86 2.50
C ALA A 163 27.05 -0.81 1.08
N GLU A 164 27.47 0.35 0.60
CA GLU A 164 28.15 0.53 -0.70
C GLU A 164 29.48 -0.24 -0.81
N GLN A 165 30.18 -0.44 0.31
CA GLN A 165 31.41 -1.23 0.35
C GLN A 165 31.16 -2.74 0.31
N ALA A 166 30.01 -3.20 0.81
CA ALA A 166 29.71 -4.61 0.98
C ALA A 166 28.76 -5.18 -0.09
N PHE A 167 27.92 -4.35 -0.70
CA PHE A 167 26.83 -4.80 -1.55
C PHE A 167 26.78 -4.05 -2.89
N GLN A 168 26.22 -4.73 -3.89
CA GLN A 168 25.86 -4.14 -5.19
C GLN A 168 24.36 -4.24 -5.39
N VAL A 169 23.72 -3.20 -5.94
CA VAL A 169 22.31 -3.23 -6.32
C VAL A 169 22.17 -3.35 -7.83
N ARG A 170 21.30 -4.26 -8.28
CA ARG A 170 20.97 -4.46 -9.69
C ARG A 170 19.44 -4.52 -9.84
N VAL A 171 18.97 -4.07 -10.99
CA VAL A 171 17.57 -4.29 -11.39
C VAL A 171 17.41 -5.75 -11.82
N HIS A 172 16.34 -6.38 -11.35
CA HIS A 172 15.98 -7.73 -11.79
C HIS A 172 15.53 -7.72 -13.26
N GLU A 173 16.13 -8.56 -14.07
CA GLU A 173 15.92 -8.63 -15.52
C GLU A 173 14.86 -9.67 -15.96
N GLY A 174 14.09 -10.19 -15.02
CA GLY A 174 12.98 -11.11 -15.30
C GLY A 174 13.36 -12.59 -15.21
N ASP A 175 14.59 -12.94 -14.86
CA ASP A 175 15.02 -14.33 -14.71
C ASP A 175 14.40 -15.00 -13.47
N GLU A 176 13.92 -16.21 -13.65
CA GLU A 176 13.22 -16.96 -12.60
C GLU A 176 14.14 -17.32 -11.42
N ALA A 177 15.42 -17.58 -11.66
CA ALA A 177 16.33 -18.03 -10.62
C ALA A 177 16.59 -16.91 -9.59
N SER A 178 16.85 -15.68 -10.04
CA SER A 178 17.02 -14.51 -9.16
C SER A 178 15.75 -14.19 -8.40
N PHE A 179 14.58 -14.30 -9.05
CA PHE A 179 13.30 -14.10 -8.36
C PHE A 179 13.09 -15.13 -7.26
N LEU A 180 13.37 -16.41 -7.51
CA LEU A 180 13.22 -17.47 -6.51
C LEU A 180 14.21 -17.28 -5.35
N ALA A 181 15.47 -16.95 -5.64
CA ALA A 181 16.47 -16.68 -4.61
C ALA A 181 16.07 -15.49 -3.72
N TRP A 182 15.54 -14.40 -4.31
CA TRP A 182 14.98 -13.29 -3.55
C TRP A 182 13.74 -13.70 -2.74
N TYR A 183 12.88 -14.54 -3.30
CA TYR A 183 11.68 -15.00 -2.60
C TYR A 183 12.02 -15.82 -1.35
N ASP A 184 13.11 -16.59 -1.38
CA ASP A 184 13.59 -17.32 -0.20
C ASP A 184 14.09 -16.34 0.90
N VAL A 185 14.82 -15.28 0.52
CA VAL A 185 15.17 -14.16 1.43
C VAL A 185 13.91 -13.48 1.98
N TYR A 186 12.86 -13.32 1.16
CA TYR A 186 11.58 -12.76 1.59
C TYR A 186 10.86 -13.64 2.61
N LEU A 187 10.88 -14.97 2.42
CA LEU A 187 10.30 -15.92 3.39
C LEU A 187 11.07 -15.93 4.72
N GLU A 188 12.40 -15.85 4.67
CA GLU A 188 13.25 -15.75 5.85
C GLU A 188 12.98 -14.45 6.62
N THR A 189 12.90 -13.32 5.90
CA THR A 189 12.52 -12.02 6.46
C THR A 189 11.12 -12.09 7.10
N ALA A 190 10.15 -12.72 6.43
CA ALA A 190 8.79 -12.84 6.94
C ALA A 190 8.73 -13.65 8.24
N ARG A 191 9.52 -14.75 8.32
CA ARG A 191 9.63 -15.57 9.53
C ARG A 191 10.28 -14.78 10.68
N ARG A 192 11.40 -14.13 10.40
CA ARG A 192 12.14 -13.33 11.38
C ARG A 192 11.30 -12.16 11.94
N ASP A 193 10.63 -11.42 11.05
CA ASP A 193 9.92 -10.19 11.42
C ASP A 193 8.43 -10.47 11.74
N GLY A 194 8.01 -11.75 11.65
CA GLY A 194 6.70 -12.23 12.08
C GLY A 194 5.53 -11.70 11.25
N PHE A 195 5.66 -11.51 9.95
CA PHE A 195 4.53 -11.15 9.08
C PHE A 195 4.14 -12.30 8.13
N SER A 196 2.89 -12.29 7.67
CA SER A 196 2.42 -13.28 6.69
C SER A 196 2.94 -12.95 5.29
N PRO A 197 3.76 -13.80 4.66
CA PRO A 197 4.30 -13.53 3.34
C PRO A 197 3.21 -13.56 2.26
N ARG A 198 3.41 -12.78 1.21
CA ARG A 198 2.60 -12.87 -0.02
C ARG A 198 3.04 -14.08 -0.84
N SER A 199 2.11 -14.67 -1.58
CA SER A 199 2.44 -15.80 -2.46
C SER A 199 3.34 -15.38 -3.63
N LYS A 200 4.18 -16.30 -4.13
CA LYS A 200 4.98 -16.10 -5.34
C LYS A 200 4.14 -15.58 -6.51
N LYS A 201 2.98 -16.20 -6.73
CA LYS A 201 2.07 -15.82 -7.82
C LYS A 201 1.64 -14.36 -7.73
N TYR A 202 1.34 -13.88 -6.52
CA TYR A 202 0.97 -12.49 -6.31
C TYR A 202 2.14 -11.54 -6.55
N LEU A 203 3.34 -11.85 -6.03
CA LEU A 203 4.51 -10.99 -6.21
C LEU A 203 4.96 -10.95 -7.68
N ARG A 204 4.88 -12.08 -8.39
CA ARG A 204 5.10 -12.11 -9.84
C ARG A 204 4.08 -11.25 -10.60
N SER A 205 2.80 -11.29 -10.21
CA SER A 205 1.79 -10.49 -10.88
C SER A 205 2.02 -8.98 -10.79
N LEU A 206 2.71 -8.53 -9.75
CA LEU A 206 3.16 -7.13 -9.66
C LEU A 206 4.16 -6.77 -10.77
N MET A 207 5.05 -7.68 -11.13
CA MET A 207 6.12 -7.43 -12.09
C MET A 207 5.71 -7.69 -13.55
N MET A 208 4.75 -8.59 -13.78
CA MET A 208 4.36 -9.04 -15.13
C MET A 208 3.21 -8.24 -15.74
N LEU A 209 2.44 -7.50 -14.92
CA LEU A 209 1.26 -6.78 -15.36
C LEU A 209 1.56 -5.29 -15.45
N SER A 210 2.12 -4.87 -16.58
CA SER A 210 2.04 -3.47 -16.99
C SER A 210 1.31 -3.43 -18.33
N PRO A 211 -0.02 -3.22 -18.36
CA PRO A 211 -0.77 -3.09 -19.60
C PRO A 211 -0.35 -1.85 -20.40
N ASP A 212 0.22 -0.86 -19.73
CA ASP A 212 0.77 0.34 -20.30
C ASP A 212 2.08 0.66 -19.56
N GLU A 213 3.20 0.16 -20.09
CA GLU A 213 4.55 0.35 -19.53
C GLU A 213 4.94 1.84 -19.41
N SER A 214 4.26 2.72 -20.15
CA SER A 214 4.51 4.16 -20.11
C SER A 214 3.96 4.82 -18.84
N VAL A 215 2.93 4.23 -18.20
CA VAL A 215 2.21 4.86 -17.08
C VAL A 215 2.57 4.23 -15.73
N PHE A 216 2.54 2.89 -15.65
CA PHE A 216 2.82 2.18 -14.39
C PHE A 216 3.83 1.07 -14.63
N THR A 217 4.92 1.09 -13.89
CA THR A 217 5.92 0.02 -13.92
C THR A 217 6.22 -0.48 -12.53
N SER A 218 6.56 -1.76 -12.43
CA SER A 218 7.05 -2.36 -11.20
C SER A 218 8.47 -2.85 -11.42
N GLN A 219 9.34 -2.59 -10.46
CA GLN A 219 10.72 -3.06 -10.52
C GLN A 219 11.11 -3.77 -9.23
N LEU A 220 11.79 -4.89 -9.36
CA LEU A 220 12.48 -5.56 -8.27
C LEU A 220 13.96 -5.17 -8.33
N LEU A 221 14.44 -4.47 -7.30
CA LEU A 221 15.85 -4.20 -7.11
C LEU A 221 16.42 -5.27 -6.18
N LEU A 222 17.56 -5.86 -6.57
CA LEU A 222 18.22 -6.93 -5.84
C LEU A 222 19.57 -6.46 -5.30
N ALA A 223 19.84 -6.72 -4.02
CA ALA A 223 21.14 -6.50 -3.42
C ALA A 223 21.94 -7.80 -3.42
N TYR A 224 23.19 -7.70 -3.85
CA TYR A 224 24.15 -8.80 -3.96
C TYR A 224 25.33 -8.59 -3.02
N GLU A 225 25.74 -9.67 -2.34
CA GLU A 225 27.05 -9.83 -1.74
C GLU A 225 27.85 -10.82 -2.62
N GLY A 226 28.78 -10.32 -3.42
CA GLY A 226 29.40 -11.10 -4.48
C GLY A 226 28.36 -11.61 -5.50
N LYS A 227 28.13 -12.95 -5.53
CA LYS A 227 27.13 -13.58 -6.39
C LYS A 227 25.81 -13.92 -5.67
N LYS A 228 25.77 -13.77 -4.34
CA LYS A 228 24.62 -14.16 -3.51
C LYS A 228 23.62 -13.01 -3.40
N ILE A 229 22.34 -13.28 -3.64
CA ILE A 229 21.25 -12.34 -3.36
C ILE A 229 21.01 -12.32 -1.84
N VAL A 230 21.14 -11.14 -1.24
CA VAL A 230 21.02 -10.92 0.21
C VAL A 230 19.86 -10.02 0.59
N GLY A 231 19.19 -9.42 -0.39
CA GLY A 231 18.02 -8.60 -0.19
C GLY A 231 17.42 -8.13 -1.50
N GLY A 232 16.29 -7.46 -1.41
CA GLY A 232 15.65 -6.82 -2.55
C GLY A 232 14.35 -6.14 -2.16
N ILE A 233 13.95 -5.21 -3.01
CA ILE A 233 12.73 -4.41 -2.84
C ILE A 233 11.92 -4.35 -4.12
N ILE A 234 10.59 -4.39 -4.01
CA ILE A 234 9.67 -4.10 -5.11
C ILE A 234 9.19 -2.66 -4.97
N VAL A 235 9.42 -1.88 -6.01
CA VAL A 235 9.00 -0.49 -6.14
C VAL A 235 8.04 -0.35 -7.30
N LEU A 236 6.92 0.31 -7.09
CA LEU A 236 5.97 0.69 -8.13
C LEU A 236 6.25 2.13 -8.55
N PHE A 237 6.27 2.38 -9.85
CA PHE A 237 6.47 3.70 -10.42
C PHE A 237 5.23 4.12 -11.20
N SER A 238 4.84 5.37 -11.03
CA SER A 238 3.83 6.08 -11.81
C SER A 238 4.41 7.42 -12.24
N PRO A 239 3.74 8.18 -13.13
CA PRO A 239 4.21 9.51 -13.52
C PRO A 239 4.39 10.49 -12.34
N SER A 240 3.62 10.31 -11.25
CA SER A 240 3.62 11.23 -10.11
C SER A 240 4.41 10.73 -8.91
N GLU A 241 4.49 9.42 -8.70
CA GLU A 241 5.06 8.84 -7.48
C GLU A 241 5.78 7.51 -7.73
N ALA A 242 6.74 7.21 -6.87
CA ALA A 242 7.30 5.87 -6.71
C ALA A 242 6.98 5.35 -5.31
N ILE A 243 6.53 4.08 -5.21
CA ILE A 243 6.07 3.50 -3.95
C ILE A 243 6.88 2.24 -3.62
N TYR A 244 7.57 2.24 -2.49
CA TYR A 244 8.20 1.06 -1.92
C TYR A 244 7.15 0.13 -1.32
N LEU A 245 6.84 -0.98 -1.98
CA LEU A 245 5.72 -1.83 -1.61
C LEU A 245 6.11 -3.07 -0.81
N TYR A 246 7.19 -3.75 -1.17
CA TYR A 246 7.70 -4.93 -0.49
C TYR A 246 9.22 -4.90 -0.40
N GLY A 247 9.76 -5.43 0.70
CA GLY A 247 11.19 -5.57 0.88
C GLY A 247 11.57 -6.74 1.75
N ALA A 248 12.76 -7.25 1.51
CA ALA A 248 13.38 -8.32 2.27
C ALA A 248 14.89 -8.12 2.34
N SER A 249 15.49 -8.55 3.45
CA SER A 249 16.94 -8.53 3.59
C SER A 249 17.39 -9.55 4.63
N LEU A 250 18.52 -10.19 4.38
CA LEU A 250 19.24 -10.93 5.38
C LEU A 250 19.84 -9.97 6.41
N ARG A 251 20.15 -10.48 7.59
CA ARG A 251 20.87 -9.71 8.64
C ARG A 251 22.36 -9.93 8.52
N PHE A 252 23.10 -8.84 8.65
CA PHE A 252 24.53 -8.82 8.76
C PHE A 252 24.91 -7.95 9.98
N ASP A 253 25.97 -8.29 10.66
CA ASP A 253 26.40 -7.55 11.83
C ASP A 253 26.86 -6.13 11.46
N GLY A 254 26.08 -5.16 11.90
CA GLY A 254 26.37 -3.73 11.72
C GLY A 254 26.22 -3.18 10.30
N ILE A 255 25.78 -4.00 9.31
CA ILE A 255 25.61 -3.58 7.91
C ILE A 255 24.20 -3.98 7.43
N SER A 256 23.56 -3.16 6.63
CA SER A 256 22.25 -3.46 6.05
C SER A 256 22.15 -3.02 4.60
N CYS A 257 21.89 -3.96 3.70
CA CYS A 257 21.66 -3.68 2.30
C CYS A 257 20.38 -2.86 2.05
N SER A 258 19.46 -2.81 3.04
CA SER A 258 18.20 -2.06 2.90
C SER A 258 18.43 -0.56 2.68
N TYR A 259 19.49 0.03 3.23
CA TYR A 259 19.82 1.44 2.98
C TYR A 259 20.24 1.69 1.53
N LEU A 260 21.07 0.83 0.99
CA LEU A 260 21.52 0.92 -0.41
C LEU A 260 20.38 0.66 -1.39
N LEU A 261 19.49 -0.30 -1.08
CA LEU A 261 18.30 -0.58 -1.88
C LEU A 261 17.35 0.61 -1.93
N GLN A 262 17.10 1.27 -0.80
CA GLN A 262 16.24 2.45 -0.77
C GLN A 262 16.88 3.64 -1.48
N ASP A 263 18.18 3.88 -1.30
CA ASP A 263 18.90 4.94 -1.99
C ASP A 263 18.88 4.75 -3.51
N SER A 264 19.13 3.52 -3.98
CA SER A 264 19.05 3.17 -5.41
C SER A 264 17.66 3.40 -5.98
N ALA A 265 16.60 3.05 -5.21
CA ALA A 265 15.24 3.28 -5.64
C ALA A 265 14.86 4.77 -5.67
N ILE A 266 15.32 5.57 -4.70
CA ILE A 266 15.12 7.03 -4.67
C ILE A 266 15.81 7.67 -5.86
N ARG A 267 17.06 7.27 -6.17
CA ARG A 267 17.80 7.74 -7.36
C ARG A 267 17.03 7.44 -8.63
N MET A 268 16.60 6.19 -8.80
CA MET A 268 15.79 5.77 -9.96
C MET A 268 14.48 6.56 -10.08
N ALA A 269 13.81 6.85 -8.97
CA ALA A 269 12.59 7.65 -8.95
C ALA A 269 12.85 9.10 -9.40
N CYS A 270 13.98 9.70 -8.99
CA CYS A 270 14.40 11.02 -9.46
C CYS A 270 14.70 11.01 -10.97
N GLU A 271 15.40 9.99 -11.47
CA GLU A 271 15.72 9.82 -12.89
C GLU A 271 14.45 9.68 -13.74
N ARG A 272 13.43 9.02 -13.20
CA ARG A 272 12.10 8.88 -13.81
C ARG A 272 11.21 10.10 -13.63
N LYS A 273 11.70 11.16 -12.97
CA LYS A 273 10.97 12.41 -12.71
C LYS A 273 9.71 12.22 -11.87
N CYS A 274 9.66 11.21 -11.01
CA CYS A 274 8.61 11.09 -10.01
C CYS A 274 8.67 12.30 -9.07
N GLY A 275 7.51 12.85 -8.69
CA GLY A 275 7.45 13.96 -7.75
C GLY A 275 7.63 13.54 -6.29
N ILE A 276 7.29 12.29 -5.96
CA ILE A 276 7.27 11.76 -4.60
C ILE A 276 7.85 10.34 -4.58
N TYR A 277 8.63 10.03 -3.53
CA TYR A 277 8.95 8.67 -3.14
C TYR A 277 8.23 8.31 -1.84
N ASP A 278 7.31 7.35 -1.91
CA ASP A 278 6.50 6.88 -0.78
C ASP A 278 7.12 5.60 -0.19
N LEU A 279 7.65 5.69 1.02
CA LEU A 279 8.26 4.58 1.73
C LEU A 279 7.25 3.59 2.31
N TYR A 280 5.96 3.86 2.20
CA TYR A 280 4.83 3.03 2.59
C TYR A 280 4.95 2.32 3.94
N GLY A 281 3.91 2.43 4.79
CA GLY A 281 3.77 1.64 6.02
C GLY A 281 4.65 2.06 7.20
N ILE A 282 4.16 3.05 7.97
CA ILE A 282 4.58 3.33 9.35
C ILE A 282 3.37 3.20 10.29
N PRO A 283 3.59 3.19 11.64
CA PRO A 283 2.47 3.24 12.58
C PRO A 283 1.57 4.44 12.30
N GLY A 284 0.27 4.27 12.49
CA GLY A 284 -0.67 5.38 12.49
C GLY A 284 -0.52 6.25 13.75
N PRO A 285 -1.14 7.44 13.76
CA PRO A 285 -1.00 8.41 14.87
C PRO A 285 -1.48 7.85 16.22
N ARG A 286 -2.31 6.81 16.19
CA ARG A 286 -2.81 6.14 17.39
C ARG A 286 -1.92 5.01 17.91
N GLY A 287 -0.70 4.86 17.41
CA GLY A 287 0.27 3.87 17.86
C GLY A 287 -0.14 2.40 17.70
N ARG A 288 -1.18 2.11 16.94
CA ARG A 288 -1.81 0.77 16.87
C ARG A 288 -0.97 -0.31 16.16
N ALA A 289 0.18 0.02 15.62
CA ALA A 289 1.05 -0.93 14.93
C ALA A 289 2.49 -0.82 15.45
N SER A 290 2.69 -1.14 16.72
CA SER A 290 4.01 -1.08 17.39
C SER A 290 5.11 -1.88 16.67
N HIS A 291 4.74 -2.97 15.94
CA HIS A 291 5.67 -3.76 15.13
C HIS A 291 6.28 -2.98 13.95
N LEU A 292 5.71 -1.83 13.58
CA LEU A 292 6.24 -0.93 12.54
C LEU A 292 7.14 0.19 13.10
N ALA A 293 7.27 0.33 14.43
CA ALA A 293 8.02 1.44 15.04
C ALA A 293 9.50 1.45 14.62
N GLY A 294 10.15 0.28 14.57
CA GLY A 294 11.53 0.16 14.07
C GLY A 294 11.68 0.56 12.60
N LEU A 295 10.67 0.26 11.79
CA LEU A 295 10.63 0.65 10.38
C LEU A 295 10.41 2.15 10.19
N GLU A 296 9.68 2.81 11.10
CA GLU A 296 9.50 4.26 11.02
C GLU A 296 10.84 5.00 11.17
N ILE A 297 11.66 4.63 12.17
CA ILE A 297 12.99 5.22 12.37
C ILE A 297 13.86 5.05 11.12
N PHE A 298 13.84 3.87 10.51
CA PHE A 298 14.55 3.57 9.26
C PHE A 298 14.04 4.47 8.12
N LYS A 299 12.73 4.51 7.87
CA LYS A 299 12.12 5.26 6.76
C LYS A 299 12.34 6.77 6.90
N ARG A 300 12.15 7.31 8.11
CA ARG A 300 12.41 8.73 8.40
C ARG A 300 13.89 9.12 8.31
N SER A 301 14.80 8.16 8.30
CA SER A 301 16.24 8.46 8.15
C SER A 301 16.63 8.95 6.76
N PHE A 302 15.77 8.77 5.76
CA PHE A 302 15.92 9.30 4.41
C PHE A 302 15.39 10.74 4.24
N GLY A 303 15.06 11.44 5.33
CA GLY A 303 14.68 12.87 5.32
C GLY A 303 13.21 13.14 4.99
N GLY A 304 12.42 12.11 4.71
CA GLY A 304 11.00 12.25 4.39
C GLY A 304 10.14 12.68 5.58
N GLN A 305 8.94 13.19 5.27
CA GLN A 305 7.92 13.60 6.23
C GLN A 305 6.86 12.51 6.40
N PRO A 306 6.31 12.33 7.61
CA PRO A 306 5.22 11.40 7.83
C PRO A 306 3.90 11.97 7.28
N TYR A 307 3.10 11.10 6.67
CA TYR A 307 1.74 11.37 6.22
C TYR A 307 0.81 10.32 6.82
N TYR A 308 -0.38 10.74 7.23
CA TYR A 308 -1.35 9.83 7.81
C TYR A 308 -2.66 9.87 7.03
N ARG A 309 -3.46 8.85 7.15
CA ARG A 309 -4.79 8.75 6.61
C ARG A 309 -5.79 8.32 7.68
N SER A 310 -7.04 8.62 7.44
CA SER A 310 -8.14 8.13 8.26
C SER A 310 -8.20 6.61 8.22
N PRO A 311 -8.54 5.94 9.33
CA PRO A 311 -8.71 4.49 9.36
C PRO A 311 -9.74 4.03 8.34
N SER A 312 -9.61 2.76 7.91
CA SER A 312 -10.59 2.14 7.02
C SER A 312 -12.00 2.31 7.53
N THR A 313 -12.93 2.69 6.66
CA THR A 313 -14.33 2.94 7.01
C THR A 313 -15.25 2.13 6.11
N ASP A 314 -16.19 1.42 6.72
CA ASP A 314 -17.18 0.61 6.00
C ASP A 314 -18.52 1.33 5.91
N TYR A 315 -19.10 1.42 4.72
CA TYR A 315 -20.52 1.72 4.53
C TYR A 315 -21.32 0.42 4.48
N LEU A 316 -22.33 0.31 5.33
CA LEU A 316 -23.09 -0.93 5.56
C LEU A 316 -24.34 -0.99 4.67
N TYR A 317 -24.31 -1.87 3.67
CA TYR A 317 -25.50 -2.22 2.90
C TYR A 317 -26.39 -3.22 3.66
N ASN A 318 -25.77 -4.26 4.25
CA ASN A 318 -26.41 -5.25 5.11
C ASN A 318 -25.69 -5.33 6.46
N ARG A 319 -26.34 -4.84 7.52
CA ARG A 319 -25.75 -4.76 8.87
C ARG A 319 -25.49 -6.13 9.48
N LEU A 320 -26.46 -7.06 9.33
CA LEU A 320 -26.33 -8.39 9.92
C LEU A 320 -25.14 -9.15 9.31
N THR A 321 -25.08 -9.21 7.98
CA THR A 321 -23.98 -9.86 7.27
C THR A 321 -22.64 -9.21 7.61
N TRP A 322 -22.60 -7.88 7.76
CA TRP A 322 -21.39 -7.16 8.15
C TRP A 322 -20.93 -7.54 9.57
N HIS A 323 -21.83 -7.64 10.57
CA HIS A 323 -21.47 -8.05 11.92
C HIS A 323 -20.91 -9.48 11.95
N CYS A 324 -21.56 -10.41 11.24
CA CYS A 324 -21.04 -11.78 11.08
C CYS A 324 -19.63 -11.78 10.46
N TYR A 325 -19.44 -11.06 9.35
CA TYR A 325 -18.15 -10.96 8.68
C TYR A 325 -17.07 -10.38 9.61
N ARG A 326 -17.37 -9.29 10.33
CA ARG A 326 -16.45 -8.66 11.27
C ARG A 326 -16.04 -9.57 12.41
N PHE A 327 -16.96 -10.36 12.92
CA PHE A 327 -16.65 -11.38 13.93
C PHE A 327 -15.58 -12.35 13.41
N PHE A 328 -15.80 -12.96 12.23
CA PHE A 328 -14.84 -13.88 11.62
C PHE A 328 -13.51 -13.19 11.24
N GLU A 329 -13.55 -11.97 10.74
CA GLU A 329 -12.34 -11.18 10.43
C GLU A 329 -11.52 -10.95 11.71
N THR A 330 -12.14 -10.59 12.82
CA THR A 330 -11.48 -10.37 14.11
C THR A 330 -10.88 -11.66 14.67
N VAL A 331 -11.61 -12.77 14.63
CA VAL A 331 -11.10 -14.10 15.05
C VAL A 331 -9.87 -14.48 14.22
N ARG A 332 -9.93 -14.31 12.90
CA ARG A 332 -8.80 -14.58 12.00
C ARG A 332 -7.57 -13.69 12.27
N PHE A 333 -7.77 -12.43 12.65
CA PHE A 333 -6.67 -11.55 13.05
C PHE A 333 -6.06 -11.96 14.40
N ARG A 334 -6.91 -12.36 15.38
CA ARG A 334 -6.44 -12.82 16.69
C ARG A 334 -5.65 -14.14 16.59
N SER A 335 -6.12 -15.11 15.82
CA SER A 335 -5.41 -16.38 15.60
C SER A 335 -4.05 -16.19 14.92
N ARG A 336 -3.93 -15.24 13.98
CA ARG A 336 -2.64 -14.89 13.36
C ARG A 336 -1.67 -14.21 14.33
N ARG A 337 -2.16 -13.48 15.34
CA ARG A 337 -1.34 -12.90 16.40
C ARG A 337 -0.96 -13.92 17.47
N GLY A 338 -1.84 -14.86 17.81
CA GLY A 338 -1.58 -15.95 18.76
C GLY A 338 -0.46 -16.89 18.27
N ILE A 339 -0.43 -17.19 16.98
CA ILE A 339 0.67 -17.96 16.37
C ILE A 339 2.01 -17.20 16.50
N LYS A 340 1.97 -15.87 16.48
CA LYS A 340 3.15 -15.02 16.63
C LYS A 340 3.72 -15.07 18.06
N SER A 341 2.86 -15.01 19.09
CA SER A 341 3.29 -15.06 20.49
C SER A 341 3.85 -16.43 20.87
N GLN A 342 3.37 -17.52 20.27
CA GLN A 342 3.90 -18.87 20.50
C GLN A 342 5.26 -19.10 19.81
N ALA A 343 5.49 -18.48 18.64
CA ALA A 343 6.77 -18.53 17.95
C ALA A 343 7.88 -17.72 18.67
N GLU A 344 7.50 -16.66 19.39
CA GLU A 344 8.42 -15.86 20.22
C GLU A 344 8.71 -16.51 21.60
N ALA A 345 7.88 -17.48 22.02
CA ALA A 345 8.01 -18.15 23.32
C ALA A 345 8.82 -19.47 23.26
N LEU A 346 9.26 -19.91 22.08
CA LEU A 346 10.15 -21.07 21.97
C LEU A 346 11.59 -20.62 22.23
N PRO A 347 12.27 -21.16 23.29
CA PRO A 347 13.66 -20.81 23.56
C PRO A 347 14.51 -21.29 22.37
N SER A 348 15.42 -20.39 21.95
CA SER A 348 16.48 -20.73 20.99
C SER A 348 17.38 -21.80 21.62
N SER A 349 17.20 -23.05 21.18
CA SER A 349 18.13 -24.15 21.46
C SER A 349 19.34 -24.05 20.54
#